data_850ea0c8273ad60db24fa5169787cd0f
#
_entry.id   850ea0c8273ad60db24fa5169787cd0f
#
_cell.length_a   1.000
_cell.length_b   1.000
_cell.length_c   1.000
_cell.angle_alpha   90.00
_cell.angle_beta   90.00
_cell.angle_gamma   90.00
#
_symmetry.space_group_name_H-M   'P 1'
#
loop_
_entity.id
_entity.type
_entity.pdbx_description
1 polymer ?
#
loop_
_entity_poly.entity_id
_entity_poly.type
_entity_poly.pdbx_seq_one_letter_code
_entity_poly.pdbx_strand_id
1 'polypeptide(L)'
;RETPANRSCTPSLLNMSEQEIISKIMNSQSREKFAALYSGDFSDYPSQSEADMAFCSILAFWCGGDIALMDKIYRSSGLMREKWDRRQSGSTYGTLTLNNAVACCQNFYQPQATDDYYITIKNPSSARSNTKLPMHSLDDTGNAERMKDYCGDTFRYNYTDKRWMYYKDGVWVYDYCGAVFSAADVILERMKTELKTWAEHEDGKFLQDYQKHMKKTRSNAAKTAMVREFQHIVPISPSDLDTHKSLVNTQNGIVDLDTGTTVPHNPKMYMTRML
;
A
#
# COMPACT_ATOMS: atom_id res chain seq x y z
N ARG A 1 -37.55 -0.41 12.33
CA ARG A 1 -36.20 0.03 12.82
C ARG A 1 -35.27 -1.14 12.60
N GLU A 2 -34.55 -1.11 11.49
CA GLU A 2 -33.54 -2.10 11.16
C GLU A 2 -32.24 -1.72 11.85
N THR A 3 -31.68 -2.65 12.59
CA THR A 3 -30.36 -2.57 13.22
C THR A 3 -29.28 -2.67 12.13
N PRO A 4 -28.20 -1.84 12.16
CA PRO A 4 -27.13 -1.94 11.16
C PRO A 4 -26.36 -3.24 11.34
N ALA A 5 -26.19 -3.96 10.22
CA ALA A 5 -25.47 -5.20 10.14
C ALA A 5 -24.01 -5.06 10.62
N ASN A 6 -23.64 -5.93 11.55
CA ASN A 6 -22.32 -6.13 12.10
C ASN A 6 -21.33 -6.50 10.97
N ARG A 7 -20.47 -5.56 10.57
CA ARG A 7 -19.34 -5.85 9.68
C ARG A 7 -18.28 -6.58 10.48
N SER A 8 -18.22 -7.90 10.34
CA SER A 8 -17.11 -8.71 10.83
C SER A 8 -15.85 -8.31 10.06
N CYS A 9 -14.96 -7.53 10.70
CA CYS A 9 -13.61 -7.34 10.21
C CYS A 9 -12.84 -8.63 10.43
N THR A 10 -12.66 -9.42 9.38
CA THR A 10 -11.73 -10.55 9.38
C THR A 10 -10.30 -10.02 9.49
N PRO A 11 -9.45 -10.59 10.38
CA PRO A 11 -8.04 -10.25 10.45
C PRO A 11 -7.39 -10.47 9.09
N SER A 12 -6.78 -9.43 8.53
CA SER A 12 -6.00 -9.52 7.30
C SER A 12 -4.59 -9.94 7.69
N LEU A 13 -4.11 -11.07 7.19
CA LEU A 13 -2.71 -11.47 7.35
C LEU A 13 -1.84 -10.44 6.62
N LEU A 14 -1.17 -9.60 7.39
CA LEU A 14 -0.22 -8.63 6.88
C LEU A 14 1.09 -9.37 6.56
N ASN A 15 1.50 -9.38 5.30
CA ASN A 15 2.81 -9.88 4.87
C ASN A 15 3.94 -8.88 5.22
N MET A 16 3.95 -8.40 6.47
CA MET A 16 4.94 -7.44 6.94
C MET A 16 5.82 -8.06 8.03
N SER A 17 7.11 -7.78 7.95
CA SER A 17 8.05 -8.18 8.98
C SER A 17 7.88 -7.36 10.27
N GLU A 18 8.34 -7.92 11.40
CA GLU A 18 8.37 -7.24 12.70
C GLU A 18 9.02 -5.84 12.62
N GLN A 19 10.16 -5.74 11.93
CA GLN A 19 10.91 -4.49 11.79
C GLN A 19 10.16 -3.43 10.97
N GLU A 20 9.45 -3.84 9.94
CA GLU A 20 8.63 -2.93 9.13
C GLU A 20 7.47 -2.37 9.95
N ILE A 21 6.79 -3.19 10.75
CA ILE A 21 5.72 -2.71 11.63
C ILE A 21 6.26 -1.75 12.69
N ILE A 22 7.36 -2.08 13.37
CA ILE A 22 7.99 -1.21 14.35
C ILE A 22 8.37 0.13 13.70
N SER A 23 8.98 0.11 12.51
CA SER A 23 9.35 1.32 11.78
C SER A 23 8.13 2.20 11.45
N LYS A 24 7.01 1.60 11.04
CA LYS A 24 5.76 2.33 10.76
C LYS A 24 5.16 2.96 12.01
N ILE A 25 5.14 2.24 13.12
CA ILE A 25 4.65 2.77 14.40
C ILE A 25 5.51 3.97 14.85
N MET A 26 6.83 3.86 14.70
CA MET A 26 7.79 4.91 15.05
C MET A 26 7.66 6.17 14.17
N ASN A 27 7.02 6.07 13.01
CA ASN A 27 6.71 7.20 12.13
C ASN A 27 5.24 7.67 12.23
N SER A 28 4.48 7.18 13.24
CA SER A 28 3.07 7.49 13.45
C SER A 28 2.84 8.40 14.65
N GLN A 29 1.57 8.82 14.83
CA GLN A 29 1.15 9.54 16.04
C GLN A 29 1.26 8.70 17.32
N SER A 30 1.34 7.37 17.20
CA SER A 30 1.50 6.46 18.35
C SER A 30 2.96 6.30 18.81
N ARG A 31 3.91 6.99 18.16
CA ARG A 31 5.36 6.87 18.36
C ARG A 31 5.76 6.97 19.82
N GLU A 32 5.36 8.02 20.51
CA GLU A 32 5.82 8.30 21.88
C GLU A 32 5.37 7.21 22.86
N LYS A 33 4.07 6.87 22.83
CA LYS A 33 3.53 5.78 23.67
C LYS A 33 4.14 4.43 23.35
N PHE A 34 4.29 4.14 22.06
CA PHE A 34 4.89 2.88 21.62
C PHE A 34 6.36 2.78 22.05
N ALA A 35 7.15 3.83 21.86
CA ALA A 35 8.58 3.83 22.20
C ALA A 35 8.81 3.65 23.70
N ALA A 36 8.04 4.33 24.54
CA ALA A 36 8.08 4.17 26.00
C ALA A 36 7.79 2.72 26.41
N LEU A 37 6.65 2.18 25.97
CA LEU A 37 6.24 0.80 26.30
C LEU A 37 7.21 -0.24 25.71
N TYR A 38 7.69 -0.03 24.47
CA TYR A 38 8.65 -0.93 23.85
C TYR A 38 9.99 -0.96 24.57
N SER A 39 10.44 0.16 25.13
CA SER A 39 11.64 0.21 25.98
C SER A 39 11.43 -0.35 27.40
N GLY A 40 10.17 -0.62 27.80
CA GLY A 40 9.81 -1.13 29.12
C GLY A 40 9.44 -0.04 30.12
N ASP A 41 9.31 1.21 29.68
CA ASP A 41 8.84 2.31 30.51
C ASP A 41 7.31 2.29 30.56
N PHE A 42 6.77 2.05 31.77
CA PHE A 42 5.34 2.03 32.06
C PHE A 42 4.96 3.01 33.17
N SER A 43 5.79 4.01 33.42
CA SER A 43 5.58 5.00 34.50
C SER A 43 4.26 5.77 34.35
N ASP A 44 3.74 5.91 33.15
CA ASP A 44 2.44 6.56 32.86
C ASP A 44 1.22 5.67 33.16
N TYR A 45 1.44 4.41 33.59
CA TYR A 45 0.36 3.46 33.85
C TYR A 45 0.31 3.05 35.32
N PRO A 46 -0.91 2.90 35.90
CA PRO A 46 -1.09 2.51 37.30
C PRO A 46 -0.48 1.14 37.64
N SER A 47 -0.36 0.26 36.66
CA SER A 47 0.25 -1.05 36.81
C SER A 47 0.86 -1.56 35.51
N GLN A 48 1.84 -2.45 35.63
CA GLN A 48 2.43 -3.08 34.45
C GLN A 48 1.40 -3.93 33.65
N SER A 49 0.35 -4.42 34.29
CA SER A 49 -0.71 -5.18 33.59
C SER A 49 -1.57 -4.27 32.72
N GLU A 50 -1.75 -3.00 33.09
CA GLU A 50 -2.42 -2.01 32.24
C GLU A 50 -1.52 -1.55 31.10
N ALA A 51 -0.23 -1.40 31.35
CA ALA A 51 0.77 -1.15 30.32
C ALA A 51 0.84 -2.30 29.30
N ASP A 52 0.82 -3.56 29.75
CA ASP A 52 0.75 -4.74 28.88
C ASP A 52 -0.46 -4.66 27.95
N MET A 53 -1.65 -4.33 28.48
CA MET A 53 -2.87 -4.20 27.69
C MET A 53 -2.80 -3.01 26.72
N ALA A 54 -2.29 -1.87 27.15
CA ALA A 54 -2.12 -0.70 26.30
C ALA A 54 -1.16 -0.97 25.15
N PHE A 55 -0.04 -1.65 25.41
CA PHE A 55 0.91 -2.05 24.38
C PHE A 55 0.30 -3.04 23.40
N CYS A 56 -0.38 -4.09 23.91
CA CYS A 56 -1.09 -5.05 23.06
C CYS A 56 -2.19 -4.39 22.21
N SER A 57 -2.86 -3.34 22.70
CA SER A 57 -3.86 -2.61 21.92
C SER A 57 -3.25 -1.85 20.75
N ILE A 58 -2.06 -1.25 20.94
CA ILE A 58 -1.30 -0.64 19.84
C ILE A 58 -0.90 -1.71 18.83
N LEU A 59 -0.36 -2.85 19.30
CA LEU A 59 0.02 -3.96 18.44
C LEU A 59 -1.17 -4.57 17.70
N ALA A 60 -2.35 -4.72 18.34
CA ALA A 60 -3.55 -5.25 17.70
C ALA A 60 -3.94 -4.43 16.47
N PHE A 61 -3.91 -3.10 16.58
CA PHE A 61 -4.15 -2.23 15.43
C PHE A 61 -3.10 -2.44 14.33
N TRP A 62 -1.82 -2.28 14.66
CA TRP A 62 -0.73 -2.23 13.68
C TRP A 62 -0.38 -3.60 13.06
N CYS A 63 -0.57 -4.70 13.79
CA CYS A 63 -0.37 -6.06 13.30
C CYS A 63 -1.61 -6.64 12.60
N GLY A 64 -2.67 -5.86 12.38
CA GLY A 64 -3.88 -6.36 11.74
C GLY A 64 -4.58 -7.50 12.50
N GLY A 65 -4.34 -7.61 13.82
CA GLY A 65 -4.86 -8.70 14.65
C GLY A 65 -4.07 -10.01 14.57
N ASP A 66 -2.91 -10.04 13.91
CA ASP A 66 -2.03 -11.22 13.87
C ASP A 66 -1.37 -11.44 15.25
N ILE A 67 -1.93 -12.40 16.00
CA ILE A 67 -1.51 -12.72 17.38
C ILE A 67 -0.07 -13.22 17.42
N ALA A 68 0.38 -13.96 16.41
CA ALA A 68 1.74 -14.51 16.37
C ALA A 68 2.77 -13.38 16.20
N LEU A 69 2.48 -12.43 15.33
CA LEU A 69 3.32 -11.27 15.10
C LEU A 69 3.31 -10.33 16.31
N MET A 70 2.14 -10.11 16.94
CA MET A 70 2.01 -9.32 18.17
C MET A 70 2.83 -9.94 19.32
N ASP A 71 2.76 -11.25 19.52
CA ASP A 71 3.52 -11.96 20.57
C ASP A 71 5.03 -11.82 20.35
N LYS A 72 5.46 -11.93 19.09
CA LYS A 72 6.87 -11.76 18.70
C LYS A 72 7.40 -10.36 19.02
N ILE A 73 6.64 -9.31 18.67
CA ILE A 73 7.01 -7.92 19.00
C ILE A 73 6.97 -7.68 20.50
N TYR A 74 5.97 -8.21 21.21
CA TYR A 74 5.90 -8.09 22.67
C TYR A 74 7.12 -8.72 23.35
N ARG A 75 7.55 -9.90 22.93
CA ARG A 75 8.72 -10.60 23.47
C ARG A 75 10.03 -9.87 23.24
N SER A 76 10.13 -9.06 22.20
CA SER A 76 11.30 -8.24 21.94
C SER A 76 11.30 -6.90 22.70
N SER A 77 10.22 -6.59 23.43
CA SER A 77 10.10 -5.36 24.22
C SER A 77 10.65 -5.49 25.64
N GLY A 78 10.95 -4.34 26.24
CA GLY A 78 11.36 -4.26 27.66
C GLY A 78 10.24 -4.59 28.67
N LEU A 79 8.97 -4.74 28.24
CA LEU A 79 7.86 -5.18 29.08
C LEU A 79 7.85 -6.71 29.30
N MET A 80 8.64 -7.47 28.50
CA MET A 80 8.66 -8.93 28.61
C MET A 80 9.10 -9.39 30.01
N ARG A 81 8.35 -10.33 30.58
CA ARG A 81 8.60 -10.90 31.91
C ARG A 81 8.02 -12.33 32.02
N GLU A 82 8.44 -13.08 33.03
CA GLU A 82 8.00 -14.47 33.28
C GLU A 82 6.47 -14.62 33.39
N LYS A 83 5.75 -13.58 33.87
CA LYS A 83 4.28 -13.59 33.94
C LYS A 83 3.64 -13.81 32.57
N TRP A 84 4.29 -13.40 31.48
CA TRP A 84 3.77 -13.52 30.12
C TRP A 84 3.45 -14.96 29.74
N ASP A 85 4.31 -15.89 30.15
CA ASP A 85 4.17 -17.33 29.88
C ASP A 85 3.46 -18.10 31.00
N ARG A 86 3.06 -17.44 32.09
CA ARG A 86 2.34 -18.07 33.21
C ARG A 86 0.97 -18.57 32.76
N ARG A 87 0.66 -19.83 33.04
CA ARG A 87 -0.64 -20.43 32.76
C ARG A 87 -1.75 -19.77 33.60
N GLN A 88 -2.83 -19.39 32.93
CA GLN A 88 -4.03 -18.83 33.53
C GLN A 88 -5.25 -19.30 32.72
N SER A 89 -6.24 -19.92 33.38
CA SER A 89 -7.53 -20.31 32.77
C SER A 89 -7.39 -21.11 31.46
N GLY A 90 -6.46 -22.08 31.41
CA GLY A 90 -6.27 -22.95 30.23
C GLY A 90 -5.38 -22.39 29.12
N SER A 91 -4.89 -21.15 29.26
CA SER A 91 -3.99 -20.50 28.30
C SER A 91 -2.83 -19.82 29.04
N THR A 92 -2.05 -18.99 28.37
CA THR A 92 -1.06 -18.11 29.04
C THR A 92 -1.62 -16.71 29.27
N TYR A 93 -1.06 -15.99 30.24
CA TYR A 93 -1.42 -14.59 30.46
C TYR A 93 -1.22 -13.76 29.20
N GLY A 94 -0.11 -13.96 28.48
CA GLY A 94 0.18 -13.29 27.21
C GLY A 94 -0.89 -13.54 26.16
N THR A 95 -1.23 -14.82 25.91
CA THR A 95 -2.27 -15.20 24.94
C THR A 95 -3.63 -14.58 25.28
N LEU A 96 -4.01 -14.58 26.56
CA LEU A 96 -5.28 -13.95 26.99
C LEU A 96 -5.27 -12.43 26.76
N THR A 97 -4.16 -11.77 27.08
CA THR A 97 -4.00 -10.33 26.90
C THR A 97 -4.06 -9.93 25.40
N LEU A 98 -3.36 -10.69 24.54
CA LEU A 98 -3.38 -10.49 23.10
C LEU A 98 -4.79 -10.70 22.51
N ASN A 99 -5.45 -11.79 22.87
CA ASN A 99 -6.82 -12.05 22.42
C ASN A 99 -7.80 -10.95 22.83
N ASN A 100 -7.69 -10.46 24.08
CA ASN A 100 -8.52 -9.37 24.57
C ASN A 100 -8.24 -8.07 23.80
N ALA A 101 -6.98 -7.76 23.51
CA ALA A 101 -6.61 -6.57 22.74
C ALA A 101 -7.17 -6.64 21.32
N VAL A 102 -7.10 -7.81 20.65
CA VAL A 102 -7.69 -8.02 19.32
C VAL A 102 -9.21 -7.90 19.36
N ALA A 103 -9.88 -8.52 20.36
CA ALA A 103 -11.33 -8.46 20.50
C ALA A 103 -11.86 -7.02 20.76
N CYS A 104 -11.07 -6.19 21.44
CA CYS A 104 -11.41 -4.78 21.68
C CYS A 104 -11.04 -3.84 20.53
N CYS A 105 -10.25 -4.29 19.56
CA CYS A 105 -9.80 -3.48 18.45
C CYS A 105 -10.92 -3.31 17.41
N GLN A 106 -11.43 -2.09 17.27
CA GLN A 106 -12.53 -1.79 16.34
C GLN A 106 -12.06 -1.64 14.89
N ASN A 107 -10.80 -1.23 14.70
CA ASN A 107 -10.20 -1.02 13.38
C ASN A 107 -8.78 -1.61 13.39
N PHE A 108 -8.43 -2.32 12.34
CA PHE A 108 -7.07 -2.81 12.14
C PHE A 108 -6.34 -1.93 11.14
N TYR A 109 -5.03 -1.78 11.33
CA TYR A 109 -4.16 -1.15 10.35
C TYR A 109 -4.28 -1.94 9.05
N GLN A 110 -4.71 -1.25 8.02
CA GLN A 110 -4.61 -1.75 6.67
C GLN A 110 -3.46 -0.97 6.04
N PRO A 111 -2.40 -1.63 5.55
CA PRO A 111 -1.41 -0.96 4.76
C PRO A 111 -2.16 -0.20 3.69
N GLN A 112 -2.09 1.12 3.73
CA GLN A 112 -2.60 1.87 2.61
C GLN A 112 -1.77 1.39 1.42
N ALA A 113 -2.43 1.02 0.34
CA ALA A 113 -1.80 0.58 -0.91
C ALA A 113 -0.74 1.57 -1.46
N THR A 114 -0.58 2.69 -0.78
CA THR A 114 0.39 3.75 -1.04
C THR A 114 1.83 3.35 -0.71
N ASP A 115 2.09 2.55 0.33
CA ASP A 115 3.48 2.28 0.74
C ASP A 115 4.18 1.28 -0.19
N ASP A 116 3.49 0.19 -0.59
CA ASP A 116 4.01 -0.76 -1.58
C ASP A 116 3.91 -0.21 -3.01
N TYR A 117 2.97 0.73 -3.24
CA TYR A 117 2.72 1.32 -4.52
C TYR A 117 3.81 2.33 -4.93
N TYR A 118 4.37 3.08 -3.99
CA TYR A 118 5.48 4.02 -4.25
C TYR A 118 6.74 3.34 -4.80
N ILE A 119 6.93 2.05 -4.50
CA ILE A 119 8.11 1.30 -4.95
C ILE A 119 7.99 0.91 -6.43
N THR A 120 6.77 0.73 -6.95
CA THR A 120 6.54 0.24 -8.32
C THR A 120 6.40 1.37 -9.36
N ILE A 121 6.15 2.62 -8.92
CA ILE A 121 6.16 3.76 -9.84
C ILE A 121 7.61 4.08 -10.21
N LYS A 122 8.02 3.58 -11.36
CA LYS A 122 9.34 3.84 -11.93
C LYS A 122 9.64 5.34 -11.92
N ASN A 123 10.76 5.72 -11.32
CA ASN A 123 11.32 7.04 -11.54
C ASN A 123 11.67 7.13 -13.03
N PRO A 124 11.08 8.01 -13.82
CA PRO A 124 11.45 8.14 -15.24
C PRO A 124 12.93 8.53 -15.42
N SER A 125 13.58 9.00 -14.34
CA SER A 125 14.99 9.35 -14.34
C SER A 125 15.96 8.16 -14.38
N SER A 126 15.51 6.91 -14.16
CA SER A 126 16.43 5.76 -14.15
C SER A 126 16.60 5.09 -15.52
N ALA A 127 15.84 5.46 -16.54
CA ALA A 127 15.84 4.76 -17.82
C ALA A 127 16.36 5.59 -19.01
N ARG A 128 16.54 6.91 -18.91
CA ARG A 128 17.06 7.72 -20.04
C ARG A 128 17.82 8.95 -19.53
N SER A 129 19.12 8.89 -19.56
CA SER A 129 19.97 10.08 -19.60
C SER A 129 19.64 10.90 -20.86
N ASN A 130 19.33 12.19 -20.71
CA ASN A 130 19.15 13.17 -21.78
C ASN A 130 17.82 13.22 -22.55
N THR A 131 16.67 12.83 -22.02
CA THR A 131 15.40 13.15 -22.65
C THR A 131 14.66 14.23 -21.89
N LYS A 132 14.36 15.35 -22.57
CA LYS A 132 13.45 16.40 -22.13
C LYS A 132 12.16 15.74 -21.60
N LEU A 133 11.69 16.09 -20.40
CA LEU A 133 10.42 15.60 -19.87
C LEU A 133 9.30 15.86 -20.89
N PRO A 134 8.41 14.88 -21.17
CA PRO A 134 7.31 15.12 -22.10
C PRO A 134 6.39 16.22 -21.55
N MET A 135 6.07 17.18 -22.41
CA MET A 135 5.17 18.28 -22.09
C MET A 135 3.74 17.82 -22.37
N HIS A 136 2.95 17.61 -21.31
CA HIS A 136 1.52 17.28 -21.42
C HIS A 136 0.66 18.55 -21.38
N SER A 137 -0.52 18.50 -21.98
CA SER A 137 -1.50 19.60 -21.89
C SER A 137 -1.91 19.87 -20.44
N LEU A 138 -2.34 21.11 -20.17
CA LEU A 138 -2.76 21.54 -18.82
C LEU A 138 -4.28 21.36 -18.65
N ASP A 139 -4.74 20.12 -18.88
CA ASP A 139 -6.13 19.68 -18.77
C ASP A 139 -6.22 18.23 -18.24
N ASP A 140 -7.43 17.67 -18.18
CA ASP A 140 -7.66 16.34 -17.63
C ASP A 140 -7.06 15.25 -18.52
N THR A 141 -7.03 15.44 -19.85
CA THR A 141 -6.39 14.53 -20.80
C THR A 141 -4.87 14.51 -20.59
N GLY A 142 -4.23 15.66 -20.51
CA GLY A 142 -2.78 15.72 -20.23
C GLY A 142 -2.41 15.17 -18.86
N ASN A 143 -3.29 15.28 -17.88
CA ASN A 143 -3.10 14.61 -16.59
C ASN A 143 -3.18 13.09 -16.72
N ALA A 144 -4.09 12.54 -17.54
CA ALA A 144 -4.19 11.11 -17.81
C ALA A 144 -3.00 10.57 -18.61
N GLU A 145 -2.50 11.34 -19.58
CA GLU A 145 -1.26 11.02 -20.32
C GLU A 145 -0.05 11.01 -19.38
N ARG A 146 0.04 11.97 -18.48
CA ARG A 146 1.05 11.99 -17.42
C ARG A 146 0.94 10.74 -16.54
N MET A 147 -0.28 10.37 -16.17
CA MET A 147 -0.53 9.14 -15.42
C MET A 147 -0.09 7.89 -16.17
N LYS A 148 -0.29 7.82 -17.49
CA LYS A 148 0.23 6.75 -18.35
C LYS A 148 1.75 6.65 -18.31
N ASP A 149 2.45 7.77 -18.40
CA ASP A 149 3.92 7.78 -18.42
C ASP A 149 4.51 7.28 -17.10
N TYR A 150 3.88 7.61 -15.99
CA TYR A 150 4.37 7.23 -14.66
C TYR A 150 3.91 5.86 -14.19
N CYS A 151 2.71 5.43 -14.54
CA CYS A 151 2.12 4.20 -14.01
C CYS A 151 1.34 3.35 -15.05
N GLY A 152 1.44 3.67 -16.35
CA GLY A 152 0.73 2.95 -17.39
C GLY A 152 1.08 1.47 -17.51
N ASP A 153 2.27 1.04 -17.06
CA ASP A 153 2.64 -0.38 -17.02
C ASP A 153 2.06 -1.12 -15.79
N THR A 154 1.54 -0.38 -14.82
CA THR A 154 1.08 -0.93 -13.54
C THR A 154 -0.44 -1.05 -13.44
N PHE A 155 -1.19 -0.27 -14.21
CA PHE A 155 -2.66 -0.28 -14.18
C PHE A 155 -3.27 -0.73 -15.49
N ARG A 156 -4.42 -1.38 -15.38
CA ARG A 156 -5.32 -1.71 -16.50
C ARG A 156 -6.76 -1.49 -16.08
N TYR A 157 -7.59 -1.07 -17.02
CA TYR A 157 -9.03 -0.96 -16.82
C TYR A 157 -9.77 -2.01 -17.63
N ASN A 158 -10.50 -2.88 -16.93
CA ASN A 158 -11.34 -3.90 -17.55
C ASN A 158 -12.75 -3.33 -17.75
N TYR A 159 -13.09 -3.03 -19.01
CA TYR A 159 -14.38 -2.47 -19.38
C TYR A 159 -15.55 -3.45 -19.23
N THR A 160 -15.29 -4.75 -19.36
CA THR A 160 -16.30 -5.80 -19.18
C THR A 160 -16.80 -5.83 -17.73
N ASP A 161 -15.86 -5.84 -16.79
CA ASP A 161 -16.17 -5.90 -15.37
C ASP A 161 -16.31 -4.50 -14.75
N LYS A 162 -16.02 -3.45 -15.52
CA LYS A 162 -16.02 -2.04 -15.07
C LYS A 162 -15.13 -1.83 -13.84
N ARG A 163 -13.96 -2.45 -13.81
CA ARG A 163 -13.03 -2.45 -12.68
C ARG A 163 -11.62 -2.14 -13.09
N TRP A 164 -10.91 -1.49 -12.17
CA TRP A 164 -9.47 -1.33 -12.23
C TRP A 164 -8.77 -2.62 -11.82
N MET A 165 -7.65 -2.88 -12.47
CA MET A 165 -6.67 -3.89 -12.10
C MET A 165 -5.31 -3.21 -11.96
N TYR A 166 -4.47 -3.71 -11.05
CA TYR A 166 -3.09 -3.27 -10.93
C TYR A 166 -2.14 -4.44 -10.73
N TYR A 167 -0.91 -4.23 -11.17
CA TYR A 167 0.15 -5.23 -11.07
C TYR A 167 0.83 -5.13 -9.73
N LYS A 168 0.80 -6.21 -8.94
CA LYS A 168 1.40 -6.31 -7.63
C LYS A 168 2.03 -7.69 -7.44
N ASP A 169 3.27 -7.75 -6.91
CA ASP A 169 3.96 -8.98 -6.54
C ASP A 169 3.94 -10.07 -7.63
N GLY A 170 4.13 -9.66 -8.89
CA GLY A 170 4.17 -10.59 -10.02
C GLY A 170 2.82 -10.96 -10.63
N VAL A 171 1.70 -10.47 -10.12
CA VAL A 171 0.34 -10.78 -10.62
C VAL A 171 -0.51 -9.53 -10.85
N TRP A 172 -1.50 -9.66 -11.74
CA TRP A 172 -2.55 -8.68 -11.92
C TRP A 172 -3.72 -8.97 -10.99
N VAL A 173 -4.09 -8.01 -10.16
CA VAL A 173 -5.18 -8.13 -9.19
C VAL A 173 -6.20 -7.00 -9.38
N TYR A 174 -7.45 -7.25 -9.02
CA TYR A 174 -8.47 -6.20 -9.02
C TYR A 174 -8.19 -5.16 -7.93
N ASP A 175 -8.41 -3.89 -8.27
CA ASP A 175 -8.29 -2.78 -7.32
C ASP A 175 -9.54 -2.68 -6.45
N TYR A 176 -9.46 -3.25 -5.25
CA TYR A 176 -10.51 -3.14 -4.22
C TYR A 176 -10.23 -2.03 -3.19
N CYS A 177 -9.05 -1.42 -3.23
CA CYS A 177 -8.61 -0.46 -2.22
C CYS A 177 -8.44 0.97 -2.76
N GLY A 178 -8.69 1.21 -4.05
CA GLY A 178 -8.53 2.53 -4.67
C GLY A 178 -7.08 2.89 -4.98
N ALA A 179 -6.24 1.90 -5.28
CA ALA A 179 -4.84 2.09 -5.65
C ALA A 179 -4.67 3.08 -6.81
N VAL A 180 -5.59 3.08 -7.78
CA VAL A 180 -5.57 4.03 -8.90
C VAL A 180 -5.73 5.49 -8.45
N PHE A 181 -6.54 5.76 -7.40
CA PHE A 181 -6.66 7.10 -6.83
C PHE A 181 -5.43 7.50 -6.02
N SER A 182 -4.81 6.56 -5.34
CA SER A 182 -3.51 6.79 -4.69
C SER A 182 -2.43 7.12 -5.72
N ALA A 183 -2.45 6.47 -6.88
CA ALA A 183 -1.57 6.83 -8.00
C ALA A 183 -1.79 8.26 -8.48
N ALA A 184 -3.05 8.71 -8.57
CA ALA A 184 -3.36 10.09 -8.92
C ALA A 184 -2.74 11.11 -7.93
N ASP A 185 -2.68 10.79 -6.63
CA ASP A 185 -2.01 11.63 -5.64
C ASP A 185 -0.48 11.66 -5.86
N VAL A 186 0.12 10.56 -6.27
CA VAL A 186 1.55 10.53 -6.64
C VAL A 186 1.84 11.40 -7.86
N ILE A 187 0.94 11.42 -8.85
CA ILE A 187 1.10 12.31 -10.02
C ILE A 187 1.18 13.78 -9.59
N LEU A 188 0.38 14.20 -8.59
CA LEU A 188 0.46 15.56 -8.05
C LEU A 188 1.85 15.89 -7.46
N GLU A 189 2.48 14.93 -6.79
CA GLU A 189 3.85 15.12 -6.28
C GLU A 189 4.87 15.17 -7.43
N ARG A 190 4.67 14.34 -8.48
CA ARG A 190 5.52 14.38 -9.68
C ARG A 190 5.42 15.70 -10.42
N MET A 191 4.21 16.29 -10.53
CA MET A 191 4.02 17.62 -11.12
C MET A 191 4.85 18.71 -10.41
N LYS A 192 5.07 18.59 -9.10
CA LYS A 192 5.99 19.51 -8.40
C LYS A 192 7.43 19.38 -8.85
N THR A 193 7.86 18.14 -9.16
CA THR A 193 9.20 17.87 -9.68
C THR A 193 9.35 18.36 -11.10
N GLU A 194 8.34 18.12 -11.95
CA GLU A 194 8.28 18.67 -13.31
C GLU A 194 8.40 20.19 -13.31
N LEU A 195 7.64 20.87 -12.43
CA LEU A 195 7.69 22.34 -12.31
C LEU A 195 9.10 22.84 -11.99
N LYS A 196 9.84 22.15 -11.12
CA LYS A 196 11.24 22.52 -10.81
C LYS A 196 12.16 22.40 -12.03
N THR A 197 12.02 21.30 -12.78
CA THR A 197 12.82 21.06 -13.97
C THR A 197 12.52 22.10 -15.06
N TRP A 198 11.26 22.50 -15.20
CA TRP A 198 10.86 23.44 -16.24
C TRP A 198 11.16 24.90 -15.88
N ALA A 199 11.27 25.20 -14.58
CA ALA A 199 11.70 26.53 -14.12
C ALA A 199 13.06 26.95 -14.67
N GLU A 200 13.88 26.00 -15.11
CA GLU A 200 15.19 26.26 -15.69
C GLU A 200 15.14 26.53 -17.22
N HIS A 201 14.02 26.20 -17.89
CA HIS A 201 13.95 26.16 -19.35
C HIS A 201 12.73 26.86 -19.98
N GLU A 202 11.71 27.21 -19.18
CA GLU A 202 10.44 27.74 -19.68
C GLU A 202 10.20 29.17 -19.20
N ASP A 203 9.32 29.89 -19.92
CA ASP A 203 8.98 31.27 -19.57
C ASP A 203 8.12 31.38 -18.30
N GLY A 204 8.11 32.57 -17.69
CA GLY A 204 7.38 32.80 -16.46
C GLY A 204 5.86 32.66 -16.59
N LYS A 205 5.28 32.85 -17.79
CA LYS A 205 3.85 32.69 -18.04
C LYS A 205 3.45 31.23 -17.99
N PHE A 206 4.20 30.36 -18.67
CA PHE A 206 3.98 28.92 -18.66
C PHE A 206 4.04 28.37 -17.22
N LEU A 207 5.05 28.78 -16.45
CA LEU A 207 5.21 28.35 -15.06
C LEU A 207 4.01 28.77 -14.18
N GLN A 208 3.48 29.98 -14.38
CA GLN A 208 2.28 30.43 -13.67
C GLN A 208 1.06 29.61 -14.04
N ASP A 209 0.85 29.31 -15.33
CA ASP A 209 -0.29 28.52 -15.80
C ASP A 209 -0.17 27.06 -15.32
N TYR A 210 1.03 26.50 -15.31
CA TYR A 210 1.31 25.18 -14.74
C TYR A 210 1.00 25.12 -13.24
N GLN A 211 1.42 26.12 -12.46
CA GLN A 211 1.12 26.20 -11.03
C GLN A 211 -0.39 26.30 -10.76
N LYS A 212 -1.12 27.09 -11.54
CA LYS A 212 -2.59 27.17 -11.46
C LYS A 212 -3.23 25.83 -11.76
N HIS A 213 -2.78 25.16 -12.83
CA HIS A 213 -3.26 23.83 -13.21
C HIS A 213 -2.99 22.81 -12.12
N MET A 214 -1.77 22.71 -11.61
CA MET A 214 -1.41 21.81 -10.52
C MET A 214 -2.28 22.04 -9.27
N LYS A 215 -2.56 23.30 -8.91
CA LYS A 215 -3.45 23.65 -7.80
C LYS A 215 -4.89 23.16 -8.05
N LYS A 216 -5.41 23.34 -9.28
CA LYS A 216 -6.74 22.86 -9.69
C LYS A 216 -6.83 21.35 -9.66
N THR A 217 -5.80 20.63 -10.12
CA THR A 217 -5.74 19.15 -10.19
C THR A 217 -5.81 18.51 -8.81
N ARG A 218 -5.51 19.21 -7.73
CA ARG A 218 -5.66 18.71 -6.36
C ARG A 218 -7.12 18.49 -5.92
N SER A 219 -8.08 19.04 -6.65
CA SER A 219 -9.50 18.84 -6.33
C SER A 219 -9.93 17.40 -6.59
N ASN A 220 -10.88 16.88 -5.79
CA ASN A 220 -11.42 15.53 -5.97
C ASN A 220 -12.05 15.37 -7.37
N ALA A 221 -12.73 16.39 -7.87
CA ALA A 221 -13.31 16.39 -9.21
C ALA A 221 -12.24 16.20 -10.31
N ALA A 222 -11.13 16.95 -10.26
CA ALA A 222 -10.07 16.84 -11.24
C ALA A 222 -9.31 15.50 -11.14
N LYS A 223 -9.09 14.97 -9.93
CA LYS A 223 -8.51 13.62 -9.75
C LYS A 223 -9.43 12.55 -10.33
N THR A 224 -10.74 12.67 -10.11
CA THR A 224 -11.73 11.73 -10.68
C THR A 224 -11.75 11.82 -12.21
N ALA A 225 -11.68 13.02 -12.79
CA ALA A 225 -11.63 13.24 -14.24
C ALA A 225 -10.35 12.60 -14.82
N MET A 226 -9.18 12.86 -14.23
CA MET A 226 -7.90 12.25 -14.63
C MET A 226 -7.98 10.71 -14.62
N VAL A 227 -8.46 10.10 -13.54
CA VAL A 227 -8.60 8.64 -13.42
C VAL A 227 -9.59 8.11 -14.45
N ARG A 228 -10.67 8.84 -14.74
CA ARG A 228 -11.65 8.44 -15.76
C ARG A 228 -11.09 8.51 -17.17
N GLU A 229 -10.35 9.57 -17.50
CA GLU A 229 -9.65 9.69 -18.78
C GLU A 229 -8.57 8.60 -18.93
N PHE A 230 -7.92 8.21 -17.86
CA PHE A 230 -6.90 7.16 -17.88
C PHE A 230 -7.46 5.77 -18.24
N GLN A 231 -8.76 5.50 -18.03
CA GLN A 231 -9.40 4.22 -18.35
C GLN A 231 -9.21 3.80 -19.82
N HIS A 232 -9.42 4.71 -20.76
CA HIS A 232 -9.34 4.39 -22.18
C HIS A 232 -7.90 4.30 -22.69
N ILE A 233 -6.93 4.81 -21.92
CA ILE A 233 -5.50 4.76 -22.27
C ILE A 233 -4.90 3.40 -21.93
N VAL A 234 -5.42 2.72 -20.89
CA VAL A 234 -4.90 1.44 -20.39
C VAL A 234 -5.99 0.35 -20.34
N PRO A 235 -6.70 0.09 -21.44
CA PRO A 235 -7.72 -0.94 -21.46
C PRO A 235 -7.10 -2.34 -21.37
N ILE A 236 -7.88 -3.30 -20.85
CA ILE A 236 -7.59 -4.73 -20.94
C ILE A 236 -8.90 -5.51 -21.13
N SER A 237 -8.84 -6.57 -21.93
CA SER A 237 -9.94 -7.52 -22.07
C SER A 237 -9.73 -8.73 -21.14
N PRO A 238 -10.78 -9.35 -20.59
CA PRO A 238 -10.66 -10.64 -19.91
C PRO A 238 -9.96 -11.72 -20.75
N SER A 239 -10.10 -11.66 -22.09
CA SER A 239 -9.45 -12.59 -23.02
C SER A 239 -7.93 -12.43 -23.11
N ASP A 240 -7.38 -11.32 -22.61
CA ASP A 240 -5.95 -11.06 -22.62
C ASP A 240 -5.24 -11.62 -21.37
N LEU A 241 -6.04 -11.99 -20.36
CA LEU A 241 -5.54 -12.50 -19.09
C LEU A 241 -5.22 -14.01 -19.19
N ASP A 242 -4.12 -14.42 -18.56
CA ASP A 242 -3.71 -15.83 -18.40
C ASP A 242 -3.65 -16.62 -19.74
N THR A 243 -3.26 -15.98 -20.84
CA THR A 243 -3.26 -16.58 -22.18
C THR A 243 -2.12 -17.57 -22.43
N HIS A 244 -1.07 -17.53 -21.62
CA HIS A 244 0.15 -18.33 -21.79
C HIS A 244 0.01 -19.72 -21.18
N LYS A 245 -0.21 -20.75 -22.02
CA LYS A 245 -0.50 -22.13 -21.55
C LYS A 245 0.71 -22.87 -21.00
N SER A 246 1.92 -22.55 -21.46
CA SER A 246 3.16 -23.18 -21.02
C SER A 246 3.90 -22.40 -19.95
N LEU A 247 3.39 -21.24 -19.52
CA LEU A 247 4.03 -20.42 -18.49
C LEU A 247 3.35 -20.60 -17.14
N VAL A 248 4.14 -20.83 -16.11
CA VAL A 248 3.69 -20.94 -14.71
C VAL A 248 4.31 -19.82 -13.90
N ASN A 249 3.46 -18.99 -13.30
CA ASN A 249 3.90 -17.91 -12.44
C ASN A 249 4.16 -18.45 -11.02
N THR A 250 5.37 -18.25 -10.52
CA THR A 250 5.81 -18.67 -9.18
C THR A 250 6.36 -17.49 -8.41
N GLN A 251 6.57 -17.62 -7.10
CA GLN A 251 7.12 -16.54 -6.26
C GLN A 251 8.49 -16.01 -6.75
N ASN A 252 9.30 -16.87 -7.40
CA ASN A 252 10.66 -16.53 -7.82
C ASN A 252 10.75 -16.06 -9.28
N GLY A 253 9.63 -16.05 -10.03
CA GLY A 253 9.60 -15.70 -11.45
C GLY A 253 8.61 -16.56 -12.22
N ILE A 254 8.64 -16.40 -13.54
CA ILE A 254 7.80 -17.15 -14.47
C ILE A 254 8.62 -18.32 -15.02
N VAL A 255 8.13 -19.55 -14.79
CA VAL A 255 8.73 -20.79 -15.31
C VAL A 255 8.10 -21.12 -16.65
N ASP A 256 8.92 -21.27 -17.67
CA ASP A 256 8.52 -21.79 -18.97
C ASP A 256 8.62 -23.33 -18.93
N LEU A 257 7.48 -24.01 -19.05
CA LEU A 257 7.41 -25.47 -19.00
C LEU A 257 7.98 -26.17 -20.22
N ASP A 258 8.04 -25.47 -21.37
CA ASP A 258 8.58 -26.03 -22.61
C ASP A 258 10.11 -26.04 -22.59
N THR A 259 10.72 -25.04 -21.98
CA THR A 259 12.18 -24.88 -21.94
C THR A 259 12.79 -25.22 -20.57
N GLY A 260 11.98 -25.29 -19.52
CA GLY A 260 12.43 -25.45 -18.14
C GLY A 260 13.18 -24.23 -17.57
N THR A 261 13.13 -23.08 -18.26
CA THR A 261 13.82 -21.86 -17.82
C THR A 261 12.92 -20.96 -16.97
N THR A 262 13.54 -20.20 -16.06
CA THR A 262 12.83 -19.21 -15.25
C THR A 262 13.22 -17.79 -15.70
N VAL A 263 12.23 -16.95 -15.95
CA VAL A 263 12.41 -15.55 -16.32
C VAL A 263 11.79 -14.63 -15.25
N PRO A 264 12.26 -13.38 -15.12
CA PRO A 264 11.69 -12.42 -14.19
C PRO A 264 10.20 -12.15 -14.46
N HIS A 265 9.46 -11.80 -13.43
CA HIS A 265 8.07 -11.35 -13.54
C HIS A 265 7.94 -10.19 -14.53
N ASN A 266 6.93 -10.26 -15.38
CA ASN A 266 6.67 -9.25 -16.41
C ASN A 266 5.18 -8.89 -16.44
N PRO A 267 4.80 -7.63 -16.17
CA PRO A 267 3.40 -7.20 -16.21
C PRO A 267 2.73 -7.40 -17.58
N LYS A 268 3.50 -7.44 -18.66
CA LYS A 268 2.99 -7.64 -20.03
C LYS A 268 2.52 -9.07 -20.31
N MET A 269 2.80 -10.01 -19.39
CA MET A 269 2.29 -11.37 -19.48
C MET A 269 0.85 -11.53 -18.96
N TYR A 270 0.31 -10.49 -18.33
CA TYR A 270 -1.07 -10.42 -17.84
C TYR A 270 -1.52 -11.63 -17.01
N MET A 271 -0.63 -12.16 -16.19
CA MET A 271 -0.92 -13.31 -15.33
C MET A 271 -1.63 -12.87 -14.06
N THR A 272 -2.75 -13.54 -13.72
CA THR A 272 -3.56 -13.23 -12.54
C THR A 272 -3.40 -14.23 -11.41
N ARG A 273 -2.65 -15.31 -11.63
CA ARG A 273 -2.43 -16.40 -10.67
C ARG A 273 -0.95 -16.62 -10.42
N MET A 274 -0.64 -17.07 -9.21
CA MET A 274 0.70 -17.45 -8.78
C MET A 274 0.61 -18.74 -7.95
N LEU A 275 1.54 -19.66 -8.16
CA LEU A 275 1.71 -20.89 -7.39
C LEU A 275 2.68 -20.67 -6.23
#